data_92acc93081bc19576dc22835e0205314
#
_entry.id   92acc93081bc19576dc22835e0205314
#
_cell.length_a   1.000
_cell.length_b   1.000
_cell.length_c   1.000
_cell.angle_alpha   90.00
_cell.angle_beta   90.00
_cell.angle_gamma   90.00
#
_symmetry.space_group_name_H-M   'P 1'
#
loop_
_entity.id
_entity.type
_entity.pdbx_description
1 polymer ?
#
loop_
_entity_poly.entity_id
_entity_poly.type
_entity_poly.pdbx_seq_one_letter_code
_entity_poly.pdbx_strand_id
1 'polypeptide(L)'
;PTTFGFGHPGRVIDAPEPVEDCVEHLSVEQTQGLQQAAGRLGITLNTLVQGAWALLLGRYSGNRDLLFGVTVAGRPVHMQGMESIVGLFINSLPLRWSWQPQQSLGAWLKALQAENLSLREHESVSLAQIQGWSEVQRQDLFQSLFVFENAPISASLRQGQLDYLISDMANRTHTNYPITVVI
;
A
#
# COMPACT_ATOMS: atom_id res chain seq x y z
N PRO A 1 2.11 -16.17 -5.68
CA PRO A 1 1.31 -15.16 -4.97
C PRO A 1 1.05 -15.60 -3.54
N THR A 2 1.06 -14.65 -2.62
CA THR A 2 0.65 -14.91 -1.24
C THR A 2 -0.87 -15.01 -1.23
N THR A 3 -1.40 -16.19 -0.95
CA THR A 3 -2.84 -16.45 -0.93
C THR A 3 -3.31 -16.58 0.52
N PHE A 4 -4.49 -16.06 0.81
CA PHE A 4 -5.09 -16.12 2.16
C PHE A 4 -5.85 -17.41 2.43
N GLY A 5 -5.99 -18.29 1.44
CA GLY A 5 -6.82 -19.48 1.56
C GLY A 5 -8.34 -19.22 1.54
N PHE A 6 -8.77 -17.97 1.41
CA PHE A 6 -10.19 -17.60 1.38
C PHE A 6 -10.79 -17.56 -0.03
N GLY A 7 -10.00 -17.66 -1.08
CA GLY A 7 -10.47 -17.69 -2.46
C GLY A 7 -10.46 -19.11 -3.00
N HIS A 8 -11.58 -19.58 -3.52
CA HIS A 8 -11.57 -20.75 -4.37
C HIS A 8 -10.93 -20.39 -5.71
N PRO A 9 -9.78 -20.93 -6.08
CA PRO A 9 -9.21 -20.71 -7.40
C PRO A 9 -10.19 -21.24 -8.45
N GLY A 10 -10.69 -20.34 -9.32
CA GLY A 10 -11.58 -20.70 -10.42
C GLY A 10 -13.05 -20.38 -10.26
N ARG A 11 -13.47 -19.70 -9.18
CA ARG A 11 -14.85 -19.19 -9.10
C ARG A 11 -14.99 -17.98 -10.03
N VAL A 12 -15.70 -18.16 -11.14
CA VAL A 12 -16.20 -17.04 -11.93
C VAL A 12 -17.23 -16.32 -11.04
N ILE A 13 -16.93 -15.09 -10.65
CA ILE A 13 -17.86 -14.28 -9.88
C ILE A 13 -18.88 -13.71 -10.87
N ASP A 14 -20.05 -14.35 -10.96
CA ASP A 14 -21.16 -13.89 -11.83
C ASP A 14 -21.85 -12.62 -11.30
N ALA A 15 -21.58 -12.22 -10.07
CA ALA A 15 -22.05 -10.96 -9.48
C ALA A 15 -20.94 -10.37 -8.60
N PRO A 16 -20.81 -9.03 -8.53
CA PRO A 16 -19.88 -8.40 -7.59
C PRO A 16 -20.29 -8.80 -6.16
N GLU A 17 -19.39 -9.46 -5.44
CA GLU A 17 -19.59 -9.74 -4.01
C GLU A 17 -19.66 -8.40 -3.27
N PRO A 18 -20.53 -8.29 -2.24
CA PRO A 18 -20.57 -7.07 -1.44
C PRO A 18 -19.21 -6.85 -0.78
N VAL A 19 -18.66 -5.65 -0.95
CA VAL A 19 -17.44 -5.24 -0.27
C VAL A 19 -17.81 -4.82 1.14
N GLU A 20 -17.16 -5.43 2.12
CA GLU A 20 -17.28 -5.04 3.52
C GLU A 20 -16.11 -4.16 3.92
N ASP A 21 -16.43 -2.99 4.47
CA ASP A 21 -15.43 -2.07 5.02
C ASP A 21 -15.25 -2.33 6.52
N CYS A 22 -14.01 -2.53 6.94
CA CYS A 22 -13.64 -2.56 8.35
C CYS A 22 -12.75 -1.33 8.64
N VAL A 23 -13.28 -0.39 9.41
CA VAL A 23 -12.60 0.88 9.72
C VAL A 23 -12.21 0.89 11.19
N GLU A 24 -10.91 1.09 11.44
CA GLU A 24 -10.35 1.24 12.77
C GLU A 24 -9.64 2.59 12.89
N HIS A 25 -9.82 3.24 14.01
CA HIS A 25 -9.21 4.55 14.29
C HIS A 25 -8.13 4.44 15.37
N LEU A 26 -6.96 4.97 15.07
CA LEU A 26 -5.92 5.13 16.07
C LEU A 26 -6.11 6.46 16.81
N SER A 27 -5.87 6.47 18.13
CA SER A 27 -5.85 7.72 18.87
C SER A 27 -4.66 8.60 18.46
N VAL A 28 -4.75 9.89 18.80
CA VAL A 28 -3.65 10.84 18.55
C VAL A 28 -2.35 10.36 19.20
N GLU A 29 -2.42 9.85 20.41
CA GLU A 29 -1.27 9.36 21.17
C GLU A 29 -0.66 8.10 20.50
N GLN A 30 -1.51 7.19 20.00
CA GLN A 30 -1.07 6.00 19.27
C GLN A 30 -0.37 6.40 17.97
N THR A 31 -0.96 7.31 17.21
CA THR A 31 -0.39 7.82 15.95
C THR A 31 0.96 8.50 16.20
N GLN A 32 1.05 9.36 17.22
CA GLN A 32 2.31 10.01 17.61
C GLN A 32 3.36 8.99 18.06
N GLY A 33 2.95 7.96 18.81
CA GLY A 33 3.83 6.87 19.23
C GLY A 33 4.45 6.13 18.04
N LEU A 34 3.65 5.82 17.02
CA LEU A 34 4.11 5.18 15.78
C LEU A 34 5.05 6.09 14.97
N GLN A 35 4.73 7.37 14.86
CA GLN A 35 5.59 8.36 14.20
C GLN A 35 6.95 8.49 14.89
N GLN A 36 6.97 8.56 16.23
CA GLN A 36 8.20 8.60 17.00
C GLN A 36 9.02 7.31 16.86
N ALA A 37 8.35 6.15 16.85
CA ALA A 37 9.01 4.87 16.64
C ALA A 37 9.66 4.77 15.26
N ALA A 38 8.95 5.19 14.21
CA ALA A 38 9.46 5.27 12.85
C ALA A 38 10.68 6.22 12.77
N GLY A 39 10.57 7.42 13.37
CA GLY A 39 11.67 8.39 13.42
C GLY A 39 12.91 7.86 14.13
N ARG A 40 12.76 7.17 15.27
CA ARG A 40 13.88 6.52 15.99
C ARG A 40 14.57 5.45 15.17
N LEU A 41 13.84 4.74 14.31
CA LEU A 41 14.38 3.71 13.42
C LEU A 41 14.95 4.30 12.12
N GLY A 42 14.71 5.57 11.82
CA GLY A 42 15.10 6.21 10.56
C GLY A 42 14.29 5.67 9.35
N ILE A 43 13.03 5.32 9.58
CA ILE A 43 12.10 4.84 8.55
C ILE A 43 10.86 5.72 8.47
N THR A 44 10.08 5.59 7.40
CA THR A 44 8.80 6.28 7.27
C THR A 44 7.69 5.55 8.01
N LEU A 45 6.62 6.27 8.39
CA LEU A 45 5.41 5.65 8.93
C LEU A 45 4.83 4.63 7.94
N ASN A 46 4.83 4.95 6.65
CA ASN A 46 4.44 4.01 5.59
C ASN A 46 5.19 2.68 5.70
N THR A 47 6.52 2.72 5.80
CA THR A 47 7.33 1.49 5.95
C THR A 47 7.00 0.73 7.23
N LEU A 48 6.76 1.43 8.34
CA LEU A 48 6.38 0.79 9.59
C LEU A 48 5.06 0.01 9.46
N VAL A 49 4.05 0.63 8.85
CA VAL A 49 2.72 0.02 8.68
C VAL A 49 2.74 -1.07 7.60
N GLN A 50 3.50 -0.89 6.52
CA GLN A 50 3.75 -1.96 5.54
C GLN A 50 4.40 -3.18 6.19
N GLY A 51 5.35 -2.96 7.09
CA GLY A 51 5.97 -4.04 7.87
C GLY A 51 4.94 -4.76 8.73
N ALA A 52 4.06 -4.04 9.41
CA ALA A 52 2.97 -4.64 10.17
C ALA A 52 2.02 -5.47 9.28
N TRP A 53 1.67 -4.94 8.09
CA TRP A 53 0.88 -5.68 7.11
C TRP A 53 1.58 -6.95 6.64
N ALA A 54 2.86 -6.88 6.29
CA ALA A 54 3.65 -8.05 5.90
C ALA A 54 3.70 -9.12 7.01
N LEU A 55 3.86 -8.72 8.28
CA LEU A 55 3.81 -9.64 9.41
C LEU A 55 2.46 -10.33 9.53
N LEU A 56 1.38 -9.57 9.37
CA LEU A 56 0.02 -10.09 9.41
C LEU A 56 -0.21 -11.10 8.28
N LEU A 57 0.16 -10.74 7.04
CA LEU A 57 0.11 -11.63 5.88
C LEU A 57 0.87 -12.94 6.12
N GLY A 58 2.10 -12.83 6.63
CA GLY A 58 2.94 -13.99 6.93
C GLY A 58 2.32 -14.89 8.00
N ARG A 59 1.69 -14.29 9.01
CA ARG A 59 1.02 -15.02 10.08
C ARG A 59 -0.19 -15.80 9.59
N TYR A 60 -1.03 -15.19 8.74
CA TYR A 60 -2.24 -15.82 8.23
C TYR A 60 -1.98 -16.79 7.08
N SER A 61 -1.05 -16.50 6.19
CA SER A 61 -0.70 -17.39 5.07
C SER A 61 0.22 -18.54 5.46
N GLY A 62 0.89 -18.46 6.62
CA GLY A 62 1.93 -19.40 7.01
C GLY A 62 3.23 -19.28 6.19
N ASN A 63 3.33 -18.29 5.30
CA ASN A 63 4.46 -18.07 4.43
C ASN A 63 5.43 -17.04 5.02
N ARG A 64 6.72 -17.21 4.71
CA ARG A 64 7.78 -16.25 5.04
C ARG A 64 8.21 -15.40 3.86
N ASP A 65 7.89 -15.81 2.65
CA ASP A 65 8.12 -15.09 1.40
C ASP A 65 6.75 -14.59 0.91
N LEU A 66 6.59 -13.29 0.96
CA LEU A 66 5.31 -12.61 0.80
C LEU A 66 5.34 -11.76 -0.46
N LEU A 67 4.21 -11.68 -1.14
CA LEU A 67 4.01 -10.82 -2.29
C LEU A 67 2.67 -10.10 -2.15
N PHE A 68 2.69 -8.79 -2.12
CA PHE A 68 1.49 -7.96 -2.09
C PHE A 68 1.70 -6.70 -2.95
N GLY A 69 0.61 -6.08 -3.38
CA GLY A 69 0.67 -4.83 -4.13
C GLY A 69 0.88 -3.63 -3.21
N VAL A 70 1.65 -2.67 -3.67
CA VAL A 70 1.78 -1.36 -3.04
C VAL A 70 1.46 -0.26 -4.04
N THR A 71 0.75 0.76 -3.60
CA THR A 71 0.44 1.91 -4.45
C THR A 71 1.59 2.91 -4.39
N VAL A 72 2.01 3.37 -5.57
CA VAL A 72 3.03 4.42 -5.73
C VAL A 72 2.43 5.62 -6.45
N ALA A 73 2.99 6.81 -6.20
CA ALA A 73 2.48 8.04 -6.77
C ALA A 73 2.71 8.16 -8.30
N GLY A 74 3.68 7.40 -8.84
CA GLY A 74 4.03 7.41 -10.26
C GLY A 74 4.51 8.76 -10.78
N ARG A 75 4.98 9.64 -9.89
CA ARG A 75 5.50 10.96 -10.23
C ARG A 75 7.01 11.02 -9.99
N PRO A 76 7.83 10.77 -11.03
CA PRO A 76 9.28 10.78 -10.89
C PRO A 76 9.79 12.13 -10.39
N VAL A 77 10.49 12.16 -9.27
CA VAL A 77 10.96 13.39 -8.61
C VAL A 77 11.99 14.16 -9.44
N HIS A 78 12.63 13.48 -10.41
CA HIS A 78 13.66 14.07 -11.27
C HIS A 78 13.11 14.80 -12.49
N MET A 79 11.81 14.72 -12.77
CA MET A 79 11.19 15.44 -13.89
C MET A 79 10.66 16.79 -13.45
N GLN A 80 11.29 17.87 -13.94
CA GLN A 80 10.81 19.23 -13.69
C GLN A 80 9.40 19.44 -14.26
N GLY A 81 8.54 20.11 -13.47
CA GLY A 81 7.18 20.43 -13.89
C GLY A 81 6.16 19.30 -13.70
N MET A 82 6.57 18.15 -13.20
CA MET A 82 5.69 16.99 -12.97
C MET A 82 4.56 17.31 -11.98
N GLU A 83 4.78 18.24 -11.07
CA GLU A 83 3.79 18.69 -10.08
C GLU A 83 2.60 19.41 -10.71
N SER A 84 2.80 20.06 -11.86
CA SER A 84 1.77 20.82 -12.58
C SER A 84 1.02 20.00 -13.63
N ILE A 85 1.49 18.78 -13.93
CA ILE A 85 0.85 17.92 -14.93
C ILE A 85 -0.40 17.30 -14.34
N VAL A 86 -1.54 17.51 -15.00
CA VAL A 86 -2.81 16.88 -14.64
C VAL A 86 -2.90 15.53 -15.34
N GLY A 87 -3.14 14.47 -14.56
CA GLY A 87 -3.26 13.11 -15.08
C GLY A 87 -3.26 12.06 -13.97
N LEU A 88 -3.62 10.83 -14.34
CA LEU A 88 -3.55 9.68 -13.48
C LEU A 88 -2.14 9.09 -13.53
N PHE A 89 -1.37 9.27 -12.45
CA PHE A 89 -0.01 8.76 -12.35
C PHE A 89 0.10 7.61 -11.34
N ILE A 90 -0.94 7.40 -10.54
CA ILE A 90 -0.96 6.33 -9.54
C ILE A 90 -0.76 4.98 -10.23
N ASN A 91 0.19 4.20 -9.73
CA ASN A 91 0.46 2.86 -10.19
C ASN A 91 0.53 1.89 -9.01
N SER A 92 0.31 0.61 -9.28
CA SER A 92 0.45 -0.45 -8.30
C SER A 92 1.60 -1.36 -8.69
N LEU A 93 2.53 -1.56 -7.76
CA LEU A 93 3.71 -2.39 -7.97
C LEU A 93 3.72 -3.58 -7.02
N PRO A 94 4.24 -4.74 -7.45
CA PRO A 94 4.41 -5.88 -6.58
C PRO A 94 5.59 -5.66 -5.63
N LEU A 95 5.35 -5.75 -4.33
CA LEU A 95 6.38 -5.75 -3.31
C LEU A 95 6.56 -7.19 -2.81
N ARG A 96 7.73 -7.78 -3.07
CA ARG A 96 8.11 -9.08 -2.52
C ARG A 96 8.96 -8.87 -1.29
N TRP A 97 8.55 -9.46 -0.18
CA TRP A 97 9.23 -9.27 1.08
C TRP A 97 9.30 -10.57 1.87
N SER A 98 10.45 -10.85 2.47
CA SER A 98 10.66 -12.07 3.23
C SER A 98 11.13 -11.79 4.66
N TRP A 99 10.79 -12.70 5.56
CA TRP A 99 11.23 -12.69 6.94
C TRP A 99 12.40 -13.65 7.15
N GLN A 100 13.45 -13.14 7.81
CA GLN A 100 14.60 -13.93 8.29
C GLN A 100 14.48 -14.12 9.80
N PRO A 101 14.40 -15.35 10.34
CA PRO A 101 14.15 -15.60 11.76
C PRO A 101 15.16 -14.99 12.72
N GLN A 102 16.38 -14.77 12.26
CA GLN A 102 17.50 -14.23 13.04
C GLN A 102 17.61 -12.69 12.95
N GLN A 103 16.83 -12.06 12.10
CA GLN A 103 16.89 -10.63 11.86
C GLN A 103 16.10 -9.85 12.91
N SER A 104 16.69 -8.80 13.49
CA SER A 104 15.92 -7.91 14.37
C SER A 104 14.84 -7.14 13.60
N LEU A 105 13.74 -6.84 14.27
CA LEU A 105 12.64 -6.08 13.65
C LEU A 105 13.12 -4.75 13.04
N GLY A 106 13.99 -4.03 13.75
CA GLY A 106 14.52 -2.76 13.25
C GLY A 106 15.37 -2.91 11.98
N ALA A 107 16.22 -3.94 11.91
CA ALA A 107 17.01 -4.22 10.72
C ALA A 107 16.12 -4.67 9.55
N TRP A 108 15.09 -5.46 9.84
CA TRP A 108 14.11 -5.92 8.87
C TRP A 108 13.30 -4.76 8.27
N LEU A 109 12.82 -3.83 9.10
CA LEU A 109 12.09 -2.64 8.64
C LEU A 109 12.99 -1.67 7.84
N LYS A 110 14.27 -1.52 8.22
CA LYS A 110 15.22 -0.71 7.44
C LYS A 110 15.49 -1.31 6.06
N ALA A 111 15.58 -2.63 5.97
CA ALA A 111 15.71 -3.30 4.69
C ALA A 111 14.44 -3.13 3.83
N LEU A 112 13.25 -3.19 4.43
CA LEU A 112 11.98 -2.87 3.74
C LEU A 112 11.95 -1.42 3.23
N GLN A 113 12.47 -0.47 4.00
CA GLN A 113 12.61 0.93 3.56
C GLN A 113 13.50 1.04 2.32
N ALA A 114 14.62 0.33 2.30
CA ALA A 114 15.53 0.33 1.16
C ALA A 114 14.87 -0.29 -0.08
N GLU A 115 14.12 -1.39 0.09
CA GLU A 115 13.37 -2.02 -0.99
C GLU A 115 12.30 -1.09 -1.56
N ASN A 116 11.56 -0.37 -0.72
CA ASN A 116 10.61 0.64 -1.16
C ASN A 116 11.25 1.77 -1.98
N LEU A 117 12.48 2.16 -1.64
CA LEU A 117 13.21 3.18 -2.40
C LEU A 117 13.62 2.65 -3.77
N SER A 118 14.12 1.41 -3.84
CA SER A 118 14.47 0.76 -5.11
C SER A 118 13.24 0.57 -6.00
N LEU A 119 12.11 0.17 -5.40
CA LEU A 119 10.86 -0.02 -6.13
C LEU A 119 10.38 1.27 -6.82
N ARG A 120 10.62 2.43 -6.21
CA ARG A 120 10.27 3.73 -6.80
C ARG A 120 11.02 4.06 -8.10
N GLU A 121 12.20 3.50 -8.31
CA GLU A 121 12.93 3.67 -9.56
C GLU A 121 12.19 3.04 -10.75
N HIS A 122 11.26 2.13 -10.45
CA HIS A 122 10.45 1.38 -11.43
C HIS A 122 8.97 1.78 -11.43
N GLU A 123 8.59 2.89 -10.78
CA GLU A 123 7.18 3.29 -10.63
C GLU A 123 6.46 3.60 -11.96
N SER A 124 7.19 3.80 -13.05
CA SER A 124 6.62 4.00 -14.38
C SER A 124 6.29 2.70 -15.14
N VAL A 125 6.74 1.54 -14.62
CA VAL A 125 6.48 0.24 -15.25
C VAL A 125 5.06 -0.23 -14.93
N SER A 126 4.29 -0.58 -15.96
CA SER A 126 2.92 -1.05 -15.74
C SER A 126 2.89 -2.45 -15.13
N LEU A 127 1.88 -2.70 -14.27
CA LEU A 127 1.67 -4.02 -13.66
C LEU A 127 1.52 -5.12 -14.73
N ALA A 128 0.90 -4.82 -15.87
CA ALA A 128 0.76 -5.75 -16.99
C ALA A 128 2.11 -6.16 -17.59
N GLN A 129 3.08 -5.23 -17.70
CA GLN A 129 4.43 -5.56 -18.15
C GLN A 129 5.15 -6.44 -17.14
N ILE A 130 5.05 -6.12 -15.85
CA ILE A 130 5.65 -6.92 -14.77
C ILE A 130 5.06 -8.34 -14.77
N GLN A 131 3.76 -8.46 -14.94
CA GLN A 131 3.08 -9.75 -15.05
C GLN A 131 3.55 -10.55 -16.27
N GLY A 132 3.77 -9.88 -17.41
CA GLY A 132 4.29 -10.51 -18.61
C GLY A 132 5.72 -11.07 -18.47
N TRP A 133 6.53 -10.47 -17.59
CA TRP A 133 7.90 -10.91 -17.28
C TRP A 133 7.96 -11.98 -16.19
N SER A 134 6.87 -12.14 -15.45
CA SER A 134 6.81 -13.12 -14.36
C SER A 134 6.57 -14.53 -14.88
N GLU A 135 7.06 -15.52 -14.13
CA GLU A 135 6.77 -16.93 -14.40
C GLU A 135 5.31 -17.33 -14.07
N VAL A 136 4.62 -16.43 -13.33
CA VAL A 136 3.21 -16.62 -12.93
C VAL A 136 2.30 -16.13 -14.05
N GLN A 137 2.10 -16.96 -15.06
CA GLN A 137 1.21 -16.65 -16.17
C GLN A 137 -0.26 -16.91 -15.78
N ARG A 138 -1.17 -16.01 -16.19
CA ARG A 138 -2.64 -16.12 -16.06
C ARG A 138 -3.20 -16.08 -14.62
N GLN A 139 -2.43 -15.67 -13.63
CA GLN A 139 -2.91 -15.43 -12.27
C GLN A 139 -2.50 -14.03 -11.82
N ASP A 140 -3.28 -13.43 -10.94
CA ASP A 140 -2.90 -12.18 -10.31
C ASP A 140 -1.59 -12.36 -9.55
N LEU A 141 -0.67 -11.41 -9.70
CA LEU A 141 0.61 -11.44 -8.99
C LEU A 141 0.43 -11.40 -7.48
N PHE A 142 -0.61 -10.70 -7.02
CA PHE A 142 -0.93 -10.55 -5.60
C PHE A 142 -2.44 -10.44 -5.39
N GLN A 143 -2.90 -10.78 -4.19
CA GLN A 143 -4.31 -10.77 -3.80
C GLN A 143 -4.62 -9.67 -2.78
N SER A 144 -3.63 -8.91 -2.35
CA SER A 144 -3.84 -7.78 -1.46
C SER A 144 -3.11 -6.54 -1.95
N LEU A 145 -3.76 -5.39 -1.81
CA LEU A 145 -3.21 -4.08 -2.13
C LEU A 145 -3.06 -3.26 -0.85
N PHE A 146 -1.89 -2.67 -0.67
CA PHE A 146 -1.61 -1.72 0.40
C PHE A 146 -1.53 -0.31 -0.18
N VAL A 147 -2.37 0.58 0.33
CA VAL A 147 -2.48 1.98 -0.07
C VAL A 147 -2.14 2.86 1.13
N PHE A 148 -1.14 3.71 0.99
CA PHE A 148 -0.84 4.72 1.99
C PHE A 148 -1.18 6.10 1.44
N GLU A 149 -2.29 6.65 1.92
CA GLU A 149 -2.77 7.96 1.49
C GLU A 149 -2.11 9.05 2.34
N ASN A 150 -1.02 9.62 1.84
CA ASN A 150 -0.38 10.80 2.42
C ASN A 150 -0.77 12.06 1.64
N ALA A 151 -1.99 12.11 1.13
CA ALA A 151 -2.49 13.34 0.55
C ALA A 151 -2.78 14.33 1.69
N PRO A 152 -2.19 15.53 1.68
CA PRO A 152 -2.68 16.59 2.54
C PRO A 152 -4.08 16.95 2.02
N ILE A 153 -5.12 16.22 2.50
CA ILE A 153 -6.49 16.66 2.31
C ILE A 153 -6.57 18.00 3.03
N SER A 154 -6.05 18.95 2.28
CA SER A 154 -6.29 20.35 2.32
C SER A 154 -6.43 20.96 3.72
N ALA A 155 -5.29 21.36 4.27
CA ALA A 155 -5.27 22.60 5.03
C ALA A 155 -6.04 23.72 4.28
N SER A 156 -5.99 23.75 2.95
CA SER A 156 -6.75 24.70 2.11
C SER A 156 -8.26 24.51 2.14
N LEU A 157 -8.78 23.28 2.25
CA LEU A 157 -10.23 23.06 2.45
C LEU A 157 -10.68 23.40 3.88
N ARG A 158 -9.78 23.31 4.87
CA ARG A 158 -10.06 23.72 6.25
C ARG A 158 -9.85 25.23 6.48
N GLN A 159 -9.14 25.93 5.60
CA GLN A 159 -8.83 27.37 5.74
C GLN A 159 -9.86 28.31 5.11
N GLY A 160 -11.07 27.83 4.81
CA GLY A 160 -12.23 28.71 4.66
C GLY A 160 -12.15 29.73 3.51
N GLN A 161 -11.51 29.43 2.40
CA GLN A 161 -11.63 30.22 1.16
C GLN A 161 -12.81 29.82 0.28
N LEU A 162 -13.61 28.85 0.75
CA LEU A 162 -14.86 28.49 0.10
C LEU A 162 -16.03 28.93 0.97
N ASP A 163 -17.06 29.49 0.36
CA ASP A 163 -18.32 29.89 1.01
C ASP A 163 -19.11 28.68 1.61
N TYR A 164 -18.49 27.49 1.66
CA TYR A 164 -19.07 26.26 2.14
C TYR A 164 -18.18 25.59 3.17
N LEU A 165 -18.77 25.21 4.30
CA LEU A 165 -18.14 24.34 5.32
C LEU A 165 -18.32 22.88 4.88
N ILE A 166 -17.23 22.22 4.49
CA ILE A 166 -17.22 20.78 4.31
C ILE A 166 -16.96 20.15 5.68
N SER A 167 -18.01 19.63 6.31
CA SER A 167 -17.95 19.07 7.67
C SER A 167 -17.57 17.59 7.69
N ASP A 168 -17.82 16.87 6.59
CA ASP A 168 -17.53 15.44 6.49
C ASP A 168 -17.24 15.07 5.04
N MET A 169 -16.21 14.25 4.83
CA MET A 169 -15.83 13.75 3.53
C MET A 169 -15.52 12.25 3.65
N ALA A 170 -16.45 11.43 3.21
CA ALA A 170 -16.24 9.99 3.13
C ALA A 170 -15.73 9.62 1.73
N ASN A 171 -14.56 9.04 1.65
CA ASN A 171 -14.02 8.47 0.42
C ASN A 171 -14.22 6.95 0.44
N ARG A 172 -14.95 6.41 -0.52
CA ARG A 172 -15.09 4.97 -0.72
C ARG A 172 -14.37 4.58 -2.00
N THR A 173 -13.23 3.95 -1.85
CA THR A 173 -12.45 3.43 -2.96
C THR A 173 -12.61 1.92 -3.03
N HIS A 174 -13.13 1.42 -4.14
CA HIS A 174 -13.19 -0.01 -4.40
C HIS A 174 -12.04 -0.41 -5.31
N THR A 175 -11.43 -1.54 -5.00
CA THR A 175 -10.38 -2.14 -5.82
C THR A 175 -10.81 -3.52 -6.28
N ASN A 176 -10.13 -4.07 -7.28
CA ASN A 176 -10.37 -5.43 -7.78
C ASN A 176 -9.65 -6.50 -6.94
N TYR A 177 -8.99 -6.12 -5.86
CA TYR A 177 -8.25 -7.05 -5.01
C TYR A 177 -9.13 -7.56 -3.88
N PRO A 178 -9.00 -8.86 -3.51
CA PRO A 178 -9.74 -9.46 -2.41
C PRO A 178 -9.59 -8.70 -1.08
N ILE A 179 -8.43 -8.13 -0.84
CA ILE A 179 -8.17 -7.30 0.35
C ILE A 179 -7.44 -6.03 -0.07
N THR A 180 -7.95 -4.89 0.37
CA THR A 180 -7.25 -3.61 0.27
C THR A 180 -7.12 -2.99 1.65
N VAL A 181 -5.90 -2.63 2.01
CA VAL A 181 -5.60 -1.88 3.24
C VAL A 181 -5.30 -0.45 2.87
N VAL A 182 -6.08 0.49 3.40
CA VAL A 182 -5.90 1.94 3.20
C VAL A 182 -5.54 2.57 4.54
N ILE A 183 -4.48 3.38 4.56
CA ILE A 183 -3.96 4.06 5.76
C ILE A 183 -3.84 5.55 5.49
#